data_14c829429f91931d0d6ee10240cb9bbc
#
_entry.id   14c829429f91931d0d6ee10240cb9bbc
#
_cell.length_a   1.000
_cell.length_b   1.000
_cell.length_c   1.000
_cell.angle_alpha   90.00
_cell.angle_beta   90.00
_cell.angle_gamma   90.00
#
_symmetry.space_group_name_H-M   'P 1'
#
loop_
_entity.id
_entity.type
_entity.pdbx_description
1 polymer ?
#
loop_
_entity_poly.entity_id
_entity_poly.type
_entity_poly.pdbx_seq_one_letter_code
_entity_poly.pdbx_strand_id
1 'polypeptide(L)' 'LVIVDYKTDRIPASAAEERAERYRSQLESYAWAMERITGLPVAERLVWFLSPGCRAEL' A
#
# COMPACT_ATOMS: atom_id res chain seq x y z
N LEU A 1 -0.67 6.27 12.33
CA LEU A 1 0.30 6.02 11.25
C LEU A 1 -0.40 5.71 9.95
N VAL A 2 0.16 6.19 8.87
CA VAL A 2 -0.28 5.88 7.51
C VAL A 2 0.91 5.26 6.79
N ILE A 3 0.70 4.11 6.16
CA ILE A 3 1.73 3.45 5.37
C ILE A 3 1.41 3.68 3.89
N VAL A 4 2.37 4.24 3.18
CA VAL A 4 2.26 4.46 1.73
C VAL A 4 3.42 3.75 1.07
N ASP A 5 3.11 2.86 0.12
CA ASP A 5 4.11 2.16 -0.68
C ASP A 5 4.00 2.63 -2.12
N TYR A 6 5.10 3.12 -2.68
CA TYR A 6 5.15 3.61 -4.05
C TYR A 6 5.65 2.50 -4.97
N LYS A 7 4.87 2.23 -6.02
CA LYS A 7 5.22 1.21 -7.02
C LYS A 7 5.40 1.87 -8.38
N THR A 8 6.38 1.40 -9.12
CA THR A 8 6.68 1.90 -10.46
C THR A 8 6.06 1.04 -11.55
N ASP A 9 5.21 0.10 -11.20
CA ASP A 9 4.53 -0.78 -12.16
C ASP A 9 3.74 0.05 -13.16
N ARG A 10 3.87 -0.28 -14.44
CA ARG A 10 3.06 0.33 -15.48
C ARG A 10 1.84 -0.55 -15.72
N ILE A 11 0.70 -0.08 -15.24
CA ILE A 11 -0.56 -0.81 -15.33
C ILE A 11 -1.66 0.13 -15.82
N PRO A 12 -2.72 -0.41 -16.45
CA PRO A 12 -3.92 0.39 -16.71
C PRO A 12 -4.55 0.84 -15.39
N ALA A 13 -5.12 2.04 -15.36
CA ALA A 13 -5.78 2.54 -14.15
C ALA A 13 -6.87 1.59 -13.66
N SER A 14 -7.56 0.91 -14.58
CA SER A 14 -8.61 -0.06 -14.25
C SER A 14 -8.07 -1.30 -13.52
N ALA A 15 -6.77 -1.56 -13.58
CA ALA A 15 -6.14 -2.71 -12.93
C ALA A 15 -5.48 -2.35 -11.60
N ALA A 16 -5.56 -1.09 -11.16
CA ALA A 16 -4.83 -0.62 -9.98
C ALA A 16 -5.24 -1.38 -8.71
N GLU A 17 -6.54 -1.57 -8.49
CA GLU A 17 -7.02 -2.27 -7.31
C GLU A 17 -6.60 -3.74 -7.30
N GLU A 18 -6.73 -4.40 -8.44
CA GLU A 18 -6.31 -5.80 -8.57
C GLU A 18 -4.82 -5.95 -8.34
N ARG A 19 -4.02 -5.05 -8.90
CA ARG A 19 -2.58 -5.09 -8.71
C ARG A 19 -2.21 -4.80 -7.25
N ALA A 20 -2.92 -3.89 -6.60
CA ALA A 20 -2.69 -3.55 -5.20
C ALA A 20 -2.93 -4.74 -4.28
N GLU A 21 -3.89 -5.60 -4.58
CA GLU A 21 -4.15 -6.80 -3.78
C GLU A 21 -2.93 -7.71 -3.70
N ARG A 22 -2.08 -7.71 -4.71
CA ARG A 22 -0.84 -8.51 -4.71
C ARG A 22 0.15 -8.02 -3.66
N TYR A 23 0.02 -6.78 -3.22
CA TYR A 23 0.89 -6.18 -2.22
C TYR A 23 0.28 -6.13 -0.83
N ARG A 24 -0.94 -6.65 -0.68
CA ARG A 24 -1.66 -6.60 0.60
C ARG A 24 -0.87 -7.23 1.74
N SER A 25 -0.35 -8.44 1.54
CA SER A 25 0.38 -9.13 2.61
C SER A 25 1.66 -8.41 2.99
N GLN A 26 2.32 -7.76 2.03
CA GLN A 26 3.51 -6.96 2.28
C GLN A 26 3.18 -5.77 3.18
N LEU A 27 2.10 -5.05 2.86
CA LEU A 27 1.68 -3.90 3.65
C LEU A 27 1.17 -4.31 5.03
N GLU A 28 0.49 -5.45 5.12
CA GLU A 28 0.07 -5.99 6.42
C GLU A 28 1.28 -6.31 7.30
N SER A 29 2.34 -6.88 6.73
CA SER A 29 3.58 -7.17 7.45
C SER A 29 4.25 -5.88 7.91
N TYR A 30 4.31 -4.87 7.06
CA TYR A 30 4.87 -3.57 7.43
C TYR A 30 4.06 -2.91 8.54
N ALA A 31 2.73 -2.95 8.44
CA ALA A 31 1.86 -2.38 9.46
C ALA A 31 2.10 -3.05 10.82
N TRP A 32 2.14 -4.36 10.83
CA TRP A 32 2.41 -5.13 12.03
C TRP A 32 3.75 -4.74 12.67
N ALA A 33 4.80 -4.67 11.85
CA ALA A 33 6.13 -4.32 12.34
C ALA A 33 6.18 -2.89 12.88
N MET A 34 5.58 -1.94 12.17
CA MET A 34 5.58 -0.55 12.57
C MET A 34 4.79 -0.33 13.86
N GLU A 35 3.66 -1.01 14.02
CA GLU A 35 2.88 -0.93 15.25
C GLU A 35 3.68 -1.44 16.46
N ARG A 36 4.46 -2.51 16.27
CA ARG A 36 5.29 -3.04 17.34
C ARG A 36 6.47 -2.12 17.68
N ILE A 37 7.08 -1.51 16.68
CA ILE A 37 8.24 -0.63 16.88
C ILE A 37 7.83 0.70 17.51
N THR A 38 6.73 1.29 17.03
CA THR A 38 6.31 2.64 17.44
C THR A 38 5.29 2.65 18.57
N GLY A 39 4.56 1.56 18.76
CA GLY A 39 3.45 1.51 19.70
C GLY A 39 2.22 2.28 19.23
N LEU A 40 2.20 2.72 17.97
CA LEU A 40 1.09 3.48 17.40
C LEU A 40 0.31 2.64 16.40
N PRO A 41 -1.03 2.77 16.35
CA PRO A 41 -1.82 2.01 15.38
C PRO A 41 -1.60 2.52 13.96
N VAL A 42 -1.68 1.61 12.99
CA VAL A 42 -1.67 1.97 11.58
C VAL A 42 -3.12 2.19 11.13
N ALA A 43 -3.47 3.44 10.83
CA ALA A 43 -4.83 3.80 10.45
C ALA A 43 -5.14 3.51 9.00
N GLU A 44 -4.16 3.68 8.10
CA GLU A 44 -4.35 3.49 6.66
C GLU A 44 -3.14 2.82 6.04
N ARG A 45 -3.39 2.05 4.98
CA ARG A 45 -2.38 1.41 4.16
C ARG A 45 -2.71 1.68 2.71
N LEU A 46 -1.78 2.32 1.99
CA LEU A 46 -1.98 2.76 0.61
C LEU A 46 -0.90 2.21 -0.29
N VAL A 47 -1.27 1.83 -1.50
CA VAL A 47 -0.33 1.57 -2.59
C VAL A 47 -0.53 2.67 -3.62
N TRP A 48 0.52 3.40 -3.94
CA TRP A 48 0.48 4.46 -4.93
C TRP A 48 1.25 4.02 -6.16
N PHE A 49 0.55 3.87 -7.29
CA PHE A 49 1.18 3.56 -8.56
C PHE A 49 1.55 4.87 -9.25
N LEU A 50 2.85 5.07 -9.46
CA LEU A 50 3.36 6.31 -10.05
C LEU A 50 2.99 6.45 -11.52
N SER A 51 2.75 5.36 -12.22
CA SER A 51 2.25 5.33 -13.59
C SER A 51 1.10 4.33 -13.65
N PRO A 52 -0.13 4.80 -13.78
CA PRO A 52 -0.64 6.10 -14.24
C PRO A 52 -0.88 7.16 -13.15
N GLY A 53 -0.39 6.99 -11.95
CA GLY A 53 -0.57 7.97 -10.90
C GLY A 53 -1.87 7.78 -10.12
N CYS A 54 -2.24 6.54 -9.86
CA CYS A 54 -3.42 6.22 -9.05
C CYS A 54 -3.03 5.48 -7.78
N ARG A 55 -3.92 5.49 -6.81
CA ARG A 55 -3.67 4.84 -5.52
C ARG A 55 -4.78 3.84 -5.21
N ALA A 56 -4.45 2.86 -4.37
CA ALA A 56 -5.41 1.93 -3.82
C ALA A 56 -5.22 1.85 -2.31
N GLU A 57 -6.30 1.95 -1.57
CA GLU A 57 -6.30 1.78 -0.12
C GLU A 57 -6.54 0.31 0.21
N LEU A 58 -5.73 -0.23 1.09
CA LEU A 58 -5.81 -1.63 1.49
C LEU A 58 -6.19 -1.83 2.96
#